data_74a18a438a0313b1eb1733480384928a
#
_entry.id   74a18a438a0313b1eb1733480384928a
#
_cell.length_a   1.000
_cell.length_b   1.000
_cell.length_c   1.000
_cell.angle_alpha   90.00
_cell.angle_beta   90.00
_cell.angle_gamma   90.00
#
_symmetry.space_group_name_H-M   'P 1'
#
loop_
_entity.id
_entity.type
_entity.pdbx_description
1 polymer ?
#
loop_
_entity_poly.entity_id
_entity_poly.type
_entity_poly.pdbx_seq_one_letter_code
_entity_poly.pdbx_strand_id
1 'polypeptide(L)'
;MSGQQLQACVYSRVAPAEEQLAQLREFLEQKYRRPANLRWEPDERMKDGFRLEIGEGDTRELVYDWSSAGKSRQLKERIAAAIRSRSDVIPLVEQTLRDFRPEAEATEIGTVLSCGDGIAEVSGLPGAEYGEILIFENGVRGMVLDLREASIGCVIFADDAAVCAGGMVRRSGKSAGIPVGDAFLGRVIDPLGSPIDGKGGTEETDYYPIESPAPGIIDRQPVDKPMETGLLAIDSMFPIGRGQRELIIGDRQTGKTAIAIDTILNQKDQNVVCIYVAIGQKASSVAQIVRTLQEHDAMRYTIVMCASASDSAPMQYIAPYAGCAMGEYFMHQGRDVLIVYDDLSKHAVAYRALSLLLGRSPGREAYPGDVFYLHSRLLERAAHLADHLGGGSMTALPIAETQAGDVSAYIPTNIISITDGQIFLESSLFFAGQRPAVNVGLAVSRVGGAAQTKAMKKAAGAIRLDLAQYREMEVFMQFSSDLDDATKRRLAYGQGLMQLLRQEQSHPYSQHEQVFLLVSALGHVFQALPPAQVSGAARQMLSALERQLAPLCARIDSTGQLTDEDCAQILDAAKRFIAQRPDSGGEH
;
A
#
# COMPACT_ATOMS: atom_id res chain seq x y z
N MET A 1 57.22 -16.28 40.80
CA MET A 1 56.95 -16.30 39.36
C MET A 1 56.47 -14.92 38.98
N SER A 2 57.27 -14.17 38.23
CA SER A 2 57.10 -12.76 37.88
C SER A 2 55.84 -12.55 37.09
N GLY A 3 55.02 -11.63 37.58
CA GLY A 3 53.75 -11.29 36.92
C GLY A 3 53.96 -10.60 35.58
N GLN A 4 53.87 -11.36 34.52
CA GLN A 4 53.70 -10.75 33.20
C GLN A 4 52.35 -10.02 33.15
N GLN A 5 52.38 -8.75 32.83
CA GLN A 5 51.17 -7.94 32.59
C GLN A 5 50.39 -8.49 31.40
N LEU A 6 49.08 -8.56 31.54
CA LEU A 6 48.18 -8.90 30.42
C LEU A 6 48.21 -7.75 29.43
N GLN A 7 48.59 -8.01 28.18
CA GLN A 7 48.49 -7.02 27.10
C GLN A 7 47.13 -7.15 26.46
N ALA A 8 46.38 -6.05 26.39
CA ALA A 8 45.07 -6.00 25.76
C ALA A 8 44.96 -4.77 24.86
N CYS A 9 44.23 -4.89 23.78
CA CYS A 9 43.98 -3.83 22.83
C CYS A 9 42.48 -3.67 22.57
N VAL A 10 42.02 -2.43 22.62
CA VAL A 10 40.63 -2.04 22.22
C VAL A 10 40.69 -1.43 20.86
N TYR A 11 39.98 -2.00 19.91
CA TYR A 11 39.82 -1.46 18.57
C TYR A 11 38.46 -0.78 18.44
N SER A 12 38.42 0.49 18.04
CA SER A 12 37.19 1.22 17.76
C SER A 12 37.46 2.39 16.83
N ARG A 13 36.43 2.89 16.16
CA ARG A 13 36.56 4.03 15.25
C ARG A 13 36.80 5.35 15.99
N VAL A 14 36.25 5.50 17.17
CA VAL A 14 36.35 6.69 18.03
C VAL A 14 37.02 6.30 19.33
N ALA A 15 37.99 7.07 19.79
CA ALA A 15 38.67 6.82 21.06
C ALA A 15 37.65 6.69 22.22
N PRO A 16 37.67 5.60 23.00
CA PRO A 16 36.86 5.47 24.21
C PRO A 16 37.28 6.52 25.24
N ALA A 17 36.34 6.96 26.07
CA ALA A 17 36.66 7.85 27.17
C ALA A 17 37.61 7.17 28.18
N GLU A 18 38.46 7.95 28.85
CA GLU A 18 39.45 7.40 29.83
C GLU A 18 38.78 6.57 30.95
N GLU A 19 37.58 6.98 31.41
CA GLU A 19 36.78 6.22 32.35
C GLU A 19 36.38 4.83 31.82
N GLN A 20 36.06 4.71 30.56
CA GLN A 20 35.69 3.44 29.92
C GLN A 20 36.89 2.50 29.80
N LEU A 21 38.05 3.05 29.46
CA LEU A 21 39.30 2.28 29.41
C LEU A 21 39.72 1.83 30.83
N ALA A 22 39.54 2.66 31.87
CA ALA A 22 39.79 2.29 33.25
C ALA A 22 38.89 1.13 33.72
N GLN A 23 37.63 1.16 33.43
CA GLN A 23 36.68 0.10 33.77
C GLN A 23 36.98 -1.21 33.03
N LEU A 24 37.34 -1.15 31.74
CA LEU A 24 37.76 -2.34 30.98
C LEU A 24 39.04 -2.93 31.54
N ARG A 25 39.99 -2.11 31.99
CA ARG A 25 41.23 -2.57 32.66
C ARG A 25 40.90 -3.30 33.94
N GLU A 26 40.10 -2.70 34.81
CA GLU A 26 39.68 -3.30 36.08
C GLU A 26 38.98 -4.65 35.85
N PHE A 27 38.07 -4.73 34.87
CA PHE A 27 37.43 -5.98 34.45
C PHE A 27 38.42 -7.05 34.04
N LEU A 28 39.42 -6.71 33.21
CA LEU A 28 40.43 -7.67 32.78
C LEU A 28 41.31 -8.13 33.93
N GLU A 29 41.68 -7.23 34.82
CA GLU A 29 42.50 -7.55 36.01
C GLU A 29 41.78 -8.49 36.98
N GLN A 30 40.47 -8.25 37.19
CA GLN A 30 39.64 -9.15 38.02
C GLN A 30 39.43 -10.51 37.36
N LYS A 31 39.15 -10.55 36.04
CA LYS A 31 38.90 -11.79 35.30
C LYS A 31 40.11 -12.69 35.22
N TYR A 32 41.27 -12.11 34.92
CA TYR A 32 42.50 -12.87 34.65
C TYR A 32 43.44 -12.89 35.86
N ARG A 33 43.10 -12.18 36.95
CA ARG A 33 43.88 -12.05 38.20
C ARG A 33 45.35 -11.64 37.95
N ARG A 34 45.54 -10.73 36.99
CA ARG A 34 46.85 -10.18 36.57
C ARG A 34 46.65 -8.70 36.21
N PRO A 35 47.68 -7.84 36.47
CA PRO A 35 47.64 -6.47 35.99
C PRO A 35 47.49 -6.41 34.49
N ALA A 36 46.58 -5.55 33.98
CA ALA A 36 46.30 -5.42 32.56
C ALA A 36 46.86 -4.10 32.01
N ASN A 37 47.57 -4.18 30.89
CA ASN A 37 47.99 -3.04 30.11
C ASN A 37 47.03 -2.93 28.90
N LEU A 38 46.14 -1.95 28.95
CA LEU A 38 45.11 -1.74 27.92
C LEU A 38 45.56 -0.60 26.99
N ARG A 39 45.58 -0.86 25.70
CA ARG A 39 45.86 0.14 24.65
C ARG A 39 44.63 0.28 23.77
N TRP A 40 44.49 1.44 23.17
CA TRP A 40 43.49 1.67 22.14
C TRP A 40 44.19 1.89 20.79
N GLU A 41 43.62 1.25 19.75
CA GLU A 41 44.06 1.41 18.35
C GLU A 41 42.83 1.75 17.49
N PRO A 42 42.91 2.77 16.62
CA PRO A 42 41.80 3.12 15.72
C PRO A 42 41.62 2.02 14.65
N ASP A 43 40.39 1.58 14.44
CA ASP A 43 40.02 0.68 13.33
C ASP A 43 38.91 1.34 12.52
N GLU A 44 39.27 1.90 11.35
CA GLU A 44 38.34 2.59 10.44
C GLU A 44 37.27 1.67 9.82
N ARG A 45 37.49 0.34 9.85
CA ARG A 45 36.53 -0.64 9.35
C ARG A 45 35.35 -0.85 10.29
N MET A 46 35.47 -0.43 11.54
CA MET A 46 34.40 -0.52 12.52
C MET A 46 33.43 0.65 12.36
N LYS A 47 32.17 0.36 12.02
CA LYS A 47 31.11 1.38 11.92
C LYS A 47 30.63 1.85 13.28
N ASP A 48 30.48 0.91 14.23
CA ASP A 48 30.03 1.15 15.62
C ASP A 48 30.61 0.10 16.57
N GLY A 49 30.78 0.48 17.85
CA GLY A 49 31.19 -0.43 18.92
C GLY A 49 32.71 -0.58 19.07
N PHE A 50 33.15 -1.65 19.71
CA PHE A 50 34.57 -1.93 19.94
C PHE A 50 34.83 -3.44 19.91
N ARG A 51 36.07 -3.79 19.64
CA ARG A 51 36.62 -5.15 19.73
C ARG A 51 37.73 -5.17 20.77
N LEU A 52 37.74 -6.15 21.65
CA LEU A 52 38.75 -6.32 22.69
C LEU A 52 39.53 -7.61 22.45
N GLU A 53 40.82 -7.47 22.27
CA GLU A 53 41.76 -8.59 22.05
C GLU A 53 42.78 -8.61 23.19
N ILE A 54 43.22 -9.82 23.58
CA ILE A 54 44.33 -10.03 24.51
C ILE A 54 45.42 -10.85 23.84
N GLY A 55 46.69 -10.54 24.10
CA GLY A 55 47.83 -11.23 23.57
C GLY A 55 48.86 -10.29 22.98
N GLU A 56 49.99 -10.83 22.53
CA GLU A 56 51.09 -10.09 21.88
C GLU A 56 51.34 -10.63 20.47
N GLY A 57 51.53 -9.73 19.49
CA GLY A 57 51.84 -10.07 18.11
C GLY A 57 50.76 -10.92 17.43
N ASP A 58 51.18 -12.01 16.77
CA ASP A 58 50.31 -12.91 16.01
C ASP A 58 49.50 -13.90 16.88
N THR A 59 49.66 -13.84 18.21
CA THR A 59 48.95 -14.70 19.17
C THR A 59 47.82 -13.95 19.89
N ARG A 60 47.23 -12.97 19.25
CA ARG A 60 46.10 -12.21 19.84
C ARG A 60 44.82 -13.05 19.83
N GLU A 61 44.22 -13.19 20.98
CA GLU A 61 42.93 -13.88 21.16
C GLU A 61 41.81 -12.87 21.33
N LEU A 62 40.74 -13.02 20.53
CA LEU A 62 39.55 -12.18 20.63
C LEU A 62 38.81 -12.53 21.91
N VAL A 63 38.68 -11.55 22.82
CA VAL A 63 37.91 -11.69 24.07
C VAL A 63 36.48 -11.26 23.90
N TYR A 64 36.26 -10.25 23.08
CA TYR A 64 34.92 -9.67 22.89
C TYR A 64 34.84 -8.87 21.58
N ASP A 65 33.82 -9.11 20.79
CA ASP A 65 33.49 -8.32 19.61
C ASP A 65 32.07 -7.73 19.75
N TRP A 66 31.99 -6.42 19.87
CA TRP A 66 30.73 -5.68 20.01
C TRP A 66 30.13 -5.28 18.67
N SER A 67 30.84 -5.48 17.56
CA SER A 67 30.45 -4.98 16.24
C SER A 67 29.46 -5.88 15.50
N SER A 68 29.27 -7.13 15.87
CA SER A 68 28.72 -8.16 15.00
C SER A 68 27.39 -8.79 15.42
N ALA A 69 26.60 -8.24 16.36
CA ALA A 69 25.36 -8.93 16.71
C ALA A 69 24.12 -8.04 16.79
N GLY A 70 23.11 -8.35 16.01
CA GLY A 70 21.78 -7.72 16.02
C GLY A 70 21.02 -7.84 17.35
N LYS A 71 21.47 -8.67 18.29
CA LYS A 71 21.00 -8.73 19.71
C LYS A 71 21.62 -7.64 20.60
N SER A 72 22.49 -6.79 20.05
CA SER A 72 23.33 -5.89 20.83
C SER A 72 22.69 -4.53 21.20
N ARG A 73 21.54 -4.13 20.61
CA ARG A 73 20.97 -2.81 20.89
C ARG A 73 20.43 -2.72 22.31
N GLN A 74 19.64 -3.70 22.74
CA GLN A 74 19.14 -3.77 24.13
C GLN A 74 20.27 -3.95 25.15
N LEU A 75 21.31 -4.71 24.79
CA LEU A 75 22.48 -4.89 25.63
C LEU A 75 23.32 -3.61 25.71
N LYS A 76 23.52 -2.90 24.60
CA LYS A 76 24.17 -1.58 24.55
C LYS A 76 23.46 -0.56 25.42
N GLU A 77 22.13 -0.50 25.37
CA GLU A 77 21.31 0.40 26.18
C GLU A 77 21.35 0.05 27.67
N ARG A 78 21.29 -1.25 28.02
CA ARG A 78 21.40 -1.73 29.41
C ARG A 78 22.77 -1.47 30.01
N ILE A 79 23.84 -1.67 29.26
CA ILE A 79 25.21 -1.36 29.71
C ILE A 79 25.44 0.15 29.77
N ALA A 80 24.97 0.92 28.81
CA ALA A 80 25.04 2.38 28.87
C ALA A 80 24.20 2.97 30.02
N ALA A 81 23.09 2.34 30.38
CA ALA A 81 22.30 2.70 31.57
C ALA A 81 23.00 2.32 32.87
N ALA A 82 23.61 1.13 32.95
CA ALA A 82 24.39 0.67 34.07
C ALA A 82 25.64 1.53 34.31
N ILE A 83 26.35 1.93 33.26
CA ILE A 83 27.48 2.86 33.30
C ILE A 83 27.04 4.24 33.81
N ARG A 84 25.88 4.73 33.36
CA ARG A 84 25.32 6.02 33.83
C ARG A 84 24.83 5.99 35.26
N SER A 85 24.36 4.85 35.77
CA SER A 85 23.83 4.70 37.13
C SER A 85 24.88 4.37 38.19
N ARG A 86 26.14 4.23 37.83
CA ARG A 86 27.23 3.75 38.73
C ARG A 86 26.93 2.41 39.45
N SER A 87 26.04 1.60 38.90
CA SER A 87 25.79 0.24 39.41
C SER A 87 26.88 -0.71 38.91
N ASP A 88 27.23 -1.70 39.71
CA ASP A 88 28.23 -2.73 39.37
C ASP A 88 27.90 -3.40 38.03
N VAL A 89 28.69 -3.13 37.01
CA VAL A 89 28.55 -3.68 35.67
C VAL A 89 28.92 -5.17 35.63
N ILE A 90 29.72 -5.62 36.57
CA ILE A 90 30.26 -6.99 36.66
C ILE A 90 29.18 -8.06 36.72
N PRO A 91 28.15 -7.98 37.59
CA PRO A 91 27.07 -8.98 37.63
C PRO A 91 26.27 -9.05 36.33
N LEU A 92 26.08 -7.90 35.62
CA LEU A 92 25.33 -7.84 34.37
C LEU A 92 26.11 -8.52 33.24
N VAL A 93 27.42 -8.32 33.19
CA VAL A 93 28.32 -8.96 32.21
C VAL A 93 28.45 -10.45 32.51
N GLU A 94 28.56 -10.86 33.78
CA GLU A 94 28.60 -12.27 34.16
C GLU A 94 27.29 -13.00 33.82
N GLN A 95 26.16 -12.39 34.08
CA GLN A 95 24.85 -12.97 33.76
C GLN A 95 24.68 -13.08 32.24
N THR A 96 25.07 -12.05 31.50
CA THR A 96 25.01 -12.06 30.01
C THR A 96 25.97 -13.09 29.42
N LEU A 97 27.15 -13.29 30.01
CA LEU A 97 28.10 -14.33 29.60
C LEU A 97 27.64 -15.75 29.97
N ARG A 98 26.90 -15.93 31.06
CA ARG A 98 26.28 -17.22 31.43
C ARG A 98 25.11 -17.58 30.52
N ASP A 99 24.32 -16.56 30.11
CA ASP A 99 23.19 -16.72 29.20
C ASP A 99 23.63 -16.78 27.73
N PHE A 100 24.86 -16.38 27.44
CA PHE A 100 25.47 -16.48 26.12
C PHE A 100 25.89 -17.95 25.87
N ARG A 101 24.99 -18.71 25.28
CA ARG A 101 25.35 -19.92 24.57
C ARG A 101 25.87 -19.49 23.21
N PRO A 102 27.14 -19.74 22.85
CA PRO A 102 27.57 -19.66 21.47
C PRO A 102 26.87 -20.83 20.74
N GLU A 103 25.68 -20.60 20.25
CA GLU A 103 25.16 -21.39 19.16
C GLU A 103 26.05 -21.01 17.98
N ALA A 104 27.03 -21.85 17.68
CA ALA A 104 27.67 -21.84 16.39
C ALA A 104 26.60 -22.27 15.39
N GLU A 105 25.74 -21.33 14.97
CA GLU A 105 24.97 -21.51 13.77
C GLU A 105 26.01 -21.64 12.67
N ALA A 106 26.13 -22.84 12.12
CA ALA A 106 26.89 -23.07 10.91
C ALA A 106 26.16 -22.30 9.79
N THR A 107 26.50 -21.02 9.64
CA THR A 107 25.91 -20.17 8.61
C THR A 107 26.47 -20.65 7.29
N GLU A 108 25.62 -21.22 6.45
CA GLU A 108 26.03 -21.58 5.09
C GLU A 108 26.54 -20.33 4.37
N ILE A 109 27.73 -20.43 3.82
CA ILE A 109 28.39 -19.37 3.05
C ILE A 109 28.40 -19.80 1.60
N GLY A 110 27.78 -19.01 0.75
CA GLY A 110 27.85 -19.17 -0.70
C GLY A 110 28.78 -18.17 -1.35
N THR A 111 28.96 -18.36 -2.65
CA THR A 111 29.74 -17.47 -3.50
C THR A 111 28.92 -16.95 -4.64
N VAL A 112 29.04 -15.66 -4.94
CA VAL A 112 28.38 -15.02 -6.10
C VAL A 112 29.09 -15.51 -7.37
N LEU A 113 28.36 -16.18 -8.25
CA LEU A 113 28.84 -16.64 -9.55
C LEU A 113 28.85 -15.52 -10.58
N SER A 114 27.75 -14.79 -10.66
CA SER A 114 27.55 -13.65 -11.54
C SER A 114 26.61 -12.64 -10.90
N CYS A 115 26.74 -11.37 -11.29
CA CYS A 115 25.88 -10.27 -10.84
C CYS A 115 25.69 -9.27 -11.98
N GLY A 116 24.47 -8.77 -12.17
CA GLY A 116 24.11 -7.72 -13.12
C GLY A 116 22.61 -7.52 -13.22
N ASP A 117 22.20 -6.31 -13.59
CA ASP A 117 20.80 -5.94 -13.80
C ASP A 117 19.85 -6.24 -12.63
N GLY A 118 20.32 -6.11 -11.38
CA GLY A 118 19.53 -6.36 -10.17
C GLY A 118 19.40 -7.84 -9.78
N ILE A 119 20.17 -8.74 -10.44
CA ILE A 119 20.15 -10.17 -10.17
C ILE A 119 21.55 -10.66 -9.84
N ALA A 120 21.65 -11.59 -8.89
CA ALA A 120 22.86 -12.37 -8.66
C ALA A 120 22.56 -13.87 -8.77
N GLU A 121 23.47 -14.61 -9.39
CA GLU A 121 23.51 -16.06 -9.32
C GLU A 121 24.53 -16.46 -8.25
N VAL A 122 24.11 -17.32 -7.33
CA VAL A 122 24.86 -17.71 -6.14
C VAL A 122 24.97 -19.22 -6.08
N SER A 123 26.11 -19.75 -5.61
CA SER A 123 26.30 -21.17 -5.34
C SER A 123 26.69 -21.42 -3.89
N GLY A 124 26.60 -22.67 -3.44
CA GLY A 124 27.05 -23.09 -2.11
C GLY A 124 26.09 -22.88 -0.96
N LEU A 125 24.78 -22.66 -1.23
CA LEU A 125 23.73 -22.51 -0.22
C LEU A 125 22.63 -23.57 -0.40
N PRO A 126 22.90 -24.87 -0.17
CA PRO A 126 21.95 -25.95 -0.44
C PRO A 126 20.66 -25.89 0.42
N GLY A 127 20.73 -25.24 1.57
CA GLY A 127 19.58 -25.09 2.46
C GLY A 127 18.76 -23.81 2.24
N ALA A 128 19.05 -23.00 1.22
CA ALA A 128 18.31 -21.76 0.96
C ALA A 128 16.87 -22.03 0.52
N GLU A 129 15.95 -21.21 1.02
CA GLU A 129 14.53 -21.31 0.73
C GLU A 129 14.05 -20.21 -0.21
N TYR A 130 12.98 -20.48 -0.98
CA TYR A 130 12.33 -19.47 -1.81
C TYR A 130 11.81 -18.31 -0.94
N GLY A 131 12.10 -17.07 -1.33
CA GLY A 131 11.72 -15.89 -0.56
C GLY A 131 12.65 -15.56 0.63
N GLU A 132 13.70 -16.36 0.88
CA GLU A 132 14.66 -16.09 1.94
C GLU A 132 15.55 -14.88 1.60
N ILE A 133 15.88 -14.07 2.61
CA ILE A 133 16.84 -12.97 2.47
C ILE A 133 18.27 -13.51 2.56
N LEU A 134 19.04 -13.18 1.55
CA LEU A 134 20.49 -13.37 1.53
C LEU A 134 21.20 -12.05 1.86
N ILE A 135 22.32 -12.15 2.55
CA ILE A 135 23.14 -10.99 2.94
C ILE A 135 24.52 -11.13 2.26
N PHE A 136 24.82 -10.22 1.36
CA PHE A 136 26.09 -10.13 0.66
C PHE A 136 27.17 -9.50 1.55
N GLU A 137 28.44 -9.68 1.18
CA GLU A 137 29.62 -9.25 1.95
C GLU A 137 29.55 -7.77 2.39
N ASN A 138 29.01 -6.88 1.54
CA ASN A 138 28.87 -5.45 1.82
C ASN A 138 27.60 -5.09 2.63
N GLY A 139 26.89 -6.09 3.17
CA GLY A 139 25.62 -5.88 3.89
C GLY A 139 24.42 -5.63 2.97
N VAL A 140 24.60 -5.70 1.66
CA VAL A 140 23.52 -5.65 0.68
C VAL A 140 22.59 -6.84 0.89
N ARG A 141 21.28 -6.61 0.80
CA ARG A 141 20.25 -7.65 0.93
C ARG A 141 19.77 -8.07 -0.45
N GLY A 142 19.51 -9.35 -0.63
CA GLY A 142 18.80 -9.87 -1.78
C GLY A 142 17.78 -10.92 -1.35
N MET A 143 16.89 -11.30 -2.24
CA MET A 143 15.85 -12.30 -2.00
C MET A 143 15.97 -13.44 -3.01
N VAL A 144 15.87 -14.67 -2.54
CA VAL A 144 15.88 -15.88 -3.37
C VAL A 144 14.59 -15.95 -4.19
N LEU A 145 14.70 -15.98 -5.52
CA LEU A 145 13.57 -16.12 -6.44
C LEU A 145 13.63 -17.36 -7.33
N ASP A 146 14.79 -17.99 -7.43
CA ASP A 146 14.95 -19.18 -8.27
C ASP A 146 15.90 -20.17 -7.59
N LEU A 147 15.43 -21.42 -7.46
CA LEU A 147 16.21 -22.51 -6.87
C LEU A 147 16.53 -23.52 -7.96
N ARG A 148 17.81 -23.72 -8.25
CA ARG A 148 18.33 -24.67 -9.23
C ARG A 148 19.17 -25.71 -8.53
N GLU A 149 19.50 -26.78 -9.23
CA GLU A 149 20.28 -27.89 -8.67
C GLU A 149 21.69 -27.45 -8.18
N ALA A 150 22.36 -26.56 -8.91
CA ALA A 150 23.73 -26.13 -8.62
C ALA A 150 23.85 -24.64 -8.23
N SER A 151 22.82 -23.84 -8.42
CA SER A 151 22.87 -22.40 -8.19
C SER A 151 21.51 -21.86 -7.73
N ILE A 152 21.54 -20.67 -7.20
CA ILE A 152 20.36 -19.93 -6.72
C ILE A 152 20.34 -18.60 -7.45
N GLY A 153 19.19 -18.27 -8.07
CA GLY A 153 18.93 -16.95 -8.60
C GLY A 153 18.30 -16.06 -7.53
N CYS A 154 18.96 -14.95 -7.19
CA CYS A 154 18.41 -13.98 -6.27
C CYS A 154 18.32 -12.59 -6.88
N VAL A 155 17.35 -11.80 -6.42
CA VAL A 155 17.21 -10.37 -6.76
C VAL A 155 17.87 -9.54 -5.69
N ILE A 156 18.51 -8.44 -6.09
CA ILE A 156 19.28 -7.55 -5.21
C ILE A 156 18.47 -6.28 -4.95
N PHE A 157 18.42 -5.83 -3.70
CA PHE A 157 17.70 -4.61 -3.27
C PHE A 157 18.62 -3.37 -3.19
N ALA A 158 19.69 -3.34 -3.98
CA ALA A 158 20.63 -2.23 -4.03
C ALA A 158 21.14 -2.04 -5.45
N ASP A 159 22.01 -1.04 -5.62
CA ASP A 159 22.74 -0.83 -6.88
C ASP A 159 23.69 -2.00 -7.14
N ASP A 160 23.70 -2.50 -8.37
CA ASP A 160 24.51 -3.65 -8.81
C ASP A 160 26.00 -3.48 -8.54
N ALA A 161 26.49 -2.22 -8.56
CA ALA A 161 27.89 -1.91 -8.28
C ALA A 161 28.36 -2.34 -6.88
N ALA A 162 27.42 -2.65 -5.99
CA ALA A 162 27.75 -3.05 -4.61
C ALA A 162 28.02 -4.56 -4.46
N VAL A 163 27.73 -5.40 -5.47
CA VAL A 163 27.91 -6.85 -5.42
C VAL A 163 28.82 -7.30 -6.56
N CYS A 164 29.86 -8.05 -6.23
CA CYS A 164 30.84 -8.52 -7.21
C CYS A 164 30.86 -10.04 -7.34
N ALA A 165 31.14 -10.56 -8.54
CA ALA A 165 31.37 -11.97 -8.74
C ALA A 165 32.60 -12.44 -7.89
N GLY A 166 32.49 -13.61 -7.28
CA GLY A 166 33.44 -14.13 -6.32
C GLY A 166 33.28 -13.65 -4.88
N GLY A 167 32.38 -12.68 -4.64
CA GLY A 167 32.03 -12.19 -3.29
C GLY A 167 31.30 -13.23 -2.46
N MET A 168 31.41 -13.11 -1.14
CA MET A 168 30.70 -13.99 -0.20
C MET A 168 29.24 -13.56 0.01
N VAL A 169 28.40 -14.56 0.18
CA VAL A 169 26.99 -14.37 0.53
C VAL A 169 26.60 -15.37 1.61
N ARG A 170 25.76 -14.94 2.54
CA ARG A 170 25.26 -15.79 3.64
C ARG A 170 23.76 -15.78 3.72
N ARG A 171 23.19 -16.86 4.20
CA ARG A 171 21.79 -16.96 4.53
C ARG A 171 21.45 -16.09 5.76
N SER A 172 20.27 -15.51 5.78
CA SER A 172 19.74 -14.83 6.96
C SER A 172 18.88 -15.74 7.84
N GLY A 173 18.41 -16.88 7.29
CA GLY A 173 17.42 -17.75 7.93
C GLY A 173 16.03 -17.09 8.08
N LYS A 174 15.78 -15.98 7.39
CA LYS A 174 14.53 -15.22 7.48
C LYS A 174 13.93 -15.00 6.10
N SER A 175 12.64 -15.22 5.97
CA SER A 175 11.89 -14.82 4.80
C SER A 175 11.88 -13.30 4.64
N ALA A 176 11.77 -12.83 3.40
CA ALA A 176 11.64 -11.41 3.11
C ALA A 176 10.40 -10.84 3.82
N GLY A 177 10.55 -9.72 4.47
CA GLY A 177 9.50 -9.07 5.23
C GLY A 177 9.73 -7.58 5.35
N ILE A 178 8.75 -6.90 5.93
CA ILE A 178 8.73 -5.46 6.13
C ILE A 178 8.44 -5.13 7.60
N PRO A 179 9.09 -4.10 8.17
CA PRO A 179 8.69 -3.58 9.47
C PRO A 179 7.31 -2.95 9.40
N VAL A 180 6.49 -3.19 10.40
CA VAL A 180 5.11 -2.70 10.50
C VAL A 180 4.85 -2.01 11.85
N GLY A 181 3.83 -1.19 11.92
CA GLY A 181 3.43 -0.49 13.14
C GLY A 181 2.64 0.79 12.86
N ASP A 182 1.95 1.30 13.89
CA ASP A 182 1.20 2.57 13.78
C ASP A 182 2.11 3.79 13.49
N ALA A 183 3.40 3.70 13.82
CA ALA A 183 4.38 4.74 13.53
C ALA A 183 4.60 5.01 12.02
N PHE A 184 4.13 4.12 11.15
CA PHE A 184 4.17 4.29 9.69
C PHE A 184 3.01 5.14 9.16
N LEU A 185 1.96 5.39 9.94
CA LEU A 185 0.88 6.29 9.54
C LEU A 185 1.42 7.69 9.29
N GLY A 186 1.04 8.30 8.17
CA GLY A 186 1.50 9.62 7.77
C GLY A 186 2.90 9.67 7.14
N ARG A 187 3.50 8.51 6.86
CA ARG A 187 4.85 8.40 6.31
C ARG A 187 4.83 8.04 4.82
N VAL A 188 5.92 8.45 4.16
CA VAL A 188 6.25 7.98 2.81
C VAL A 188 7.49 7.08 2.93
N ILE A 189 7.36 5.84 2.48
CA ILE A 189 8.36 4.78 2.69
C ILE A 189 8.71 4.09 1.37
N ASP A 190 9.86 3.45 1.35
CA ASP A 190 10.25 2.52 0.29
C ASP A 190 9.68 1.09 0.54
N PRO A 191 9.77 0.17 -0.41
CA PRO A 191 9.29 -1.21 -0.26
C PRO A 191 10.02 -2.05 0.82
N LEU A 192 11.14 -1.56 1.35
CA LEU A 192 11.86 -2.18 2.47
C LEU A 192 11.46 -1.61 3.84
N GLY A 193 10.50 -0.64 3.85
CA GLY A 193 10.04 0.04 5.05
C GLY A 193 10.90 1.23 5.50
N SER A 194 11.88 1.65 4.69
CA SER A 194 12.72 2.80 5.01
C SER A 194 11.98 4.10 4.69
N PRO A 195 11.88 5.06 5.63
CA PRO A 195 11.26 6.35 5.35
C PRO A 195 12.06 7.17 4.34
N ILE A 196 11.35 7.72 3.33
CA ILE A 196 11.93 8.58 2.28
C ILE A 196 11.39 10.01 2.35
N ASP A 197 10.63 10.36 3.38
CA ASP A 197 9.96 11.66 3.57
C ASP A 197 10.79 12.69 4.35
N GLY A 198 12.04 12.35 4.72
CA GLY A 198 12.94 13.24 5.45
C GLY A 198 12.57 13.47 6.92
N LYS A 199 11.54 12.82 7.47
CA LYS A 199 11.08 12.99 8.86
C LYS A 199 11.84 12.13 9.89
N GLY A 200 12.94 11.49 9.49
CA GLY A 200 13.72 10.58 10.35
C GLY A 200 13.18 9.14 10.38
N GLY A 201 13.84 8.28 11.17
CA GLY A 201 13.47 6.87 11.31
C GLY A 201 12.11 6.67 11.99
N THR A 202 11.50 5.51 11.77
CA THR A 202 10.28 5.07 12.44
C THR A 202 10.62 4.05 13.52
N GLU A 203 9.81 4.01 14.58
CA GLU A 203 9.87 2.92 15.56
C GLU A 203 9.13 1.71 14.97
N GLU A 204 9.85 0.60 14.84
CA GLU A 204 9.28 -0.66 14.38
C GLU A 204 8.56 -1.33 15.56
N THR A 205 7.30 -1.73 15.34
CA THR A 205 6.55 -2.47 16.35
C THR A 205 6.71 -3.97 16.13
N ASP A 206 6.64 -4.41 14.87
CA ASP A 206 6.65 -5.82 14.48
C ASP A 206 7.26 -5.98 13.08
N TYR A 207 7.42 -7.23 12.62
CA TYR A 207 7.98 -7.57 11.31
C TYR A 207 7.10 -8.61 10.63
N TYR A 208 6.50 -8.26 9.49
CA TYR A 208 5.60 -9.12 8.74
C TYR A 208 6.26 -9.63 7.46
N PRO A 209 6.11 -10.92 7.12
CA PRO A 209 6.57 -11.45 5.85
C PRO A 209 5.82 -10.79 4.69
N ILE A 210 6.52 -10.44 3.61
CA ILE A 210 5.89 -9.84 2.42
C ILE A 210 5.03 -10.86 1.67
N GLU A 211 5.37 -12.13 1.74
CA GLU A 211 4.56 -13.23 1.20
C GLU A 211 3.91 -14.00 2.35
N SER A 212 2.60 -14.01 2.36
CA SER A 212 1.76 -14.75 3.30
C SER A 212 0.67 -15.49 2.54
N PRO A 213 0.22 -16.65 3.02
CA PRO A 213 -0.94 -17.32 2.46
C PRO A 213 -2.19 -16.44 2.65
N ALA A 214 -3.08 -16.45 1.64
CA ALA A 214 -4.37 -15.79 1.75
C ALA A 214 -5.25 -16.45 2.82
N PRO A 215 -6.16 -15.69 3.49
CA PRO A 215 -7.13 -16.25 4.42
C PRO A 215 -7.95 -17.38 3.78
N GLY A 216 -8.16 -18.47 4.52
CA GLY A 216 -8.96 -19.61 4.08
C GLY A 216 -10.46 -19.28 3.92
N ILE A 217 -11.24 -20.21 3.41
CA ILE A 217 -12.69 -20.00 3.19
C ILE A 217 -13.43 -19.80 4.52
N ILE A 218 -13.04 -20.53 5.56
CA ILE A 218 -13.65 -20.44 6.90
C ILE A 218 -13.25 -19.16 7.63
N ASP A 219 -12.11 -18.58 7.24
CA ASP A 219 -11.55 -17.36 7.84
C ASP A 219 -12.17 -16.08 7.29
N ARG A 220 -13.05 -16.20 6.30
CA ARG A 220 -13.72 -15.06 5.65
C ARG A 220 -15.17 -14.97 6.08
N GLN A 221 -15.66 -13.73 6.15
CA GLN A 221 -17.08 -13.44 6.25
C GLN A 221 -17.59 -12.67 5.04
N PRO A 222 -18.93 -12.61 4.82
CA PRO A 222 -19.51 -11.89 3.70
C PRO A 222 -19.12 -10.42 3.67
N VAL A 223 -19.04 -9.87 2.46
CA VAL A 223 -18.82 -8.44 2.21
C VAL A 223 -20.18 -7.74 2.19
N ASP A 224 -20.55 -7.12 3.30
CA ASP A 224 -21.86 -6.50 3.54
C ASP A 224 -21.79 -5.04 4.03
N LYS A 225 -20.56 -4.54 4.30
CA LYS A 225 -20.33 -3.15 4.72
C LYS A 225 -19.80 -2.34 3.55
N PRO A 226 -20.33 -1.12 3.28
CA PRO A 226 -19.84 -0.29 2.20
C PRO A 226 -18.43 0.25 2.47
N MET A 227 -17.62 0.32 1.40
CA MET A 227 -16.45 1.17 1.28
C MET A 227 -16.85 2.34 0.39
N GLU A 228 -17.30 3.42 0.99
CA GLU A 228 -17.81 4.57 0.26
C GLU A 228 -16.68 5.31 -0.44
N THR A 229 -16.80 5.47 -1.76
CA THR A 229 -15.81 6.20 -2.56
C THR A 229 -16.04 7.70 -2.54
N GLY A 230 -17.24 8.14 -2.17
CA GLY A 230 -17.68 9.53 -2.30
C GLY A 230 -17.93 9.96 -3.74
N LEU A 231 -17.86 9.03 -4.69
CA LEU A 231 -18.13 9.27 -6.10
C LEU A 231 -19.51 8.76 -6.46
N LEU A 232 -20.44 9.68 -6.75
CA LEU A 232 -21.84 9.38 -7.01
C LEU A 232 -22.03 8.29 -8.07
N ALA A 233 -21.23 8.32 -9.15
CA ALA A 233 -21.30 7.36 -10.23
C ALA A 233 -20.90 5.93 -9.80
N ILE A 234 -19.98 5.81 -8.82
CA ILE A 234 -19.49 4.51 -8.34
C ILE A 234 -20.42 3.99 -7.25
N ASP A 235 -20.62 4.74 -6.18
CA ASP A 235 -21.37 4.30 -5.02
C ASP A 235 -22.83 3.96 -5.34
N SER A 236 -23.42 4.64 -6.34
CA SER A 236 -24.79 4.36 -6.78
C SER A 236 -24.93 3.13 -7.68
N MET A 237 -23.95 2.86 -8.57
CA MET A 237 -24.10 1.85 -9.62
C MET A 237 -23.17 0.64 -9.47
N PHE A 238 -21.98 0.84 -8.89
CA PHE A 238 -20.91 -0.15 -8.75
C PHE A 238 -20.32 -0.12 -7.34
N PRO A 239 -21.15 -0.31 -6.30
CA PRO A 239 -20.71 -0.16 -4.92
C PRO A 239 -19.60 -1.11 -4.58
N ILE A 240 -18.66 -0.63 -3.76
CA ILE A 240 -17.52 -1.38 -3.25
C ILE A 240 -17.80 -1.72 -1.78
N GLY A 241 -17.49 -2.95 -1.38
CA GLY A 241 -17.63 -3.39 0.00
C GLY A 241 -16.27 -3.54 0.70
N ARG A 242 -16.28 -3.43 2.02
CA ARG A 242 -15.08 -3.66 2.84
C ARG A 242 -14.65 -5.12 2.75
N GLY A 243 -13.42 -5.35 2.29
CA GLY A 243 -12.88 -6.68 1.99
C GLY A 243 -13.01 -7.11 0.53
N GLN A 244 -13.59 -6.28 -0.34
CA GLN A 244 -13.71 -6.53 -1.78
C GLN A 244 -12.45 -6.15 -2.55
N ARG A 245 -12.27 -6.78 -3.71
CA ARG A 245 -11.25 -6.43 -4.70
C ARG A 245 -11.94 -5.82 -5.92
N GLU A 246 -11.82 -4.53 -6.12
CA GLU A 246 -12.43 -3.84 -7.25
C GLU A 246 -11.37 -3.23 -8.15
N LEU A 247 -11.29 -3.68 -9.39
CA LEU A 247 -10.31 -3.22 -10.37
C LEU A 247 -10.70 -1.87 -10.95
N ILE A 248 -9.78 -0.92 -10.98
CA ILE A 248 -9.92 0.33 -11.73
C ILE A 248 -9.10 0.20 -13.02
N ILE A 249 -9.75 0.15 -14.17
CA ILE A 249 -9.12 -0.15 -15.44
C ILE A 249 -9.48 0.87 -16.53
N GLY A 250 -8.55 1.19 -17.39
CA GLY A 250 -8.74 2.10 -18.52
C GLY A 250 -7.41 2.58 -19.09
N ASP A 251 -7.48 3.34 -20.17
CA ASP A 251 -6.29 3.89 -20.85
C ASP A 251 -5.53 4.89 -19.97
N ARG A 252 -4.36 5.29 -20.43
CA ARG A 252 -3.58 6.32 -19.73
C ARG A 252 -4.35 7.63 -19.65
N GLN A 253 -4.22 8.33 -18.52
CA GLN A 253 -4.82 9.66 -18.26
C GLN A 253 -6.36 9.69 -18.29
N THR A 254 -7.04 8.56 -18.03
CA THR A 254 -8.51 8.50 -17.91
C THR A 254 -9.05 8.78 -16.52
N GLY A 255 -8.17 9.10 -15.55
CA GLY A 255 -8.57 9.45 -14.19
C GLY A 255 -8.55 8.29 -13.18
N LYS A 256 -7.89 7.15 -13.48
CA LYS A 256 -7.79 5.99 -12.58
C LYS A 256 -7.25 6.37 -11.19
N THR A 257 -6.10 7.02 -11.13
CA THR A 257 -5.48 7.49 -9.90
C THR A 257 -6.36 8.51 -9.16
N ALA A 258 -7.10 9.36 -9.89
CA ALA A 258 -8.00 10.34 -9.28
C ALA A 258 -9.11 9.65 -8.48
N ILE A 259 -9.75 8.61 -9.02
CA ILE A 259 -10.76 7.81 -8.32
C ILE A 259 -10.19 7.20 -7.04
N ALA A 260 -8.99 6.62 -7.11
CA ALA A 260 -8.34 6.03 -5.95
C ALA A 260 -8.04 7.07 -4.86
N ILE A 261 -7.55 8.25 -5.25
CA ILE A 261 -7.28 9.35 -4.31
C ILE A 261 -8.58 9.88 -3.70
N ASP A 262 -9.62 10.12 -4.50
CA ASP A 262 -10.93 10.57 -3.99
C ASP A 262 -11.51 9.55 -3.00
N THR A 263 -11.35 8.24 -3.28
CA THR A 263 -11.74 7.19 -2.34
C THR A 263 -10.96 7.28 -1.02
N ILE A 264 -9.64 7.54 -1.06
CA ILE A 264 -8.82 7.75 0.14
C ILE A 264 -9.30 8.99 0.91
N LEU A 265 -9.55 10.11 0.22
CA LEU A 265 -10.03 11.34 0.84
C LEU A 265 -11.37 11.15 1.57
N ASN A 266 -12.24 10.31 1.00
CA ASN A 266 -13.55 10.01 1.59
C ASN A 266 -13.48 9.11 2.85
N GLN A 267 -12.32 8.51 3.16
CA GLN A 267 -12.15 7.71 4.38
C GLN A 267 -11.86 8.56 5.62
N LYS A 268 -11.87 9.88 5.50
CA LYS A 268 -11.70 10.77 6.65
C LYS A 268 -12.80 10.50 7.68
N ASP A 269 -12.38 10.27 8.93
CA ASP A 269 -13.24 9.97 10.08
C ASP A 269 -14.05 8.64 9.99
N GLN A 270 -13.76 7.78 8.99
CA GLN A 270 -14.39 6.45 8.80
C GLN A 270 -13.64 5.31 9.51
N ASN A 271 -12.59 5.63 10.27
CA ASN A 271 -11.72 4.66 10.94
C ASN A 271 -11.11 3.60 10.01
N VAL A 272 -10.77 4.00 8.79
CA VAL A 272 -10.14 3.16 7.77
C VAL A 272 -8.67 3.58 7.63
N VAL A 273 -7.76 2.61 7.65
CA VAL A 273 -6.34 2.84 7.31
C VAL A 273 -6.17 2.74 5.81
N CYS A 274 -5.56 3.74 5.21
CA CYS A 274 -5.32 3.77 3.78
C CYS A 274 -3.85 3.47 3.48
N ILE A 275 -3.58 2.66 2.47
CA ILE A 275 -2.24 2.38 1.97
C ILE A 275 -2.23 2.63 0.46
N TYR A 276 -1.42 3.58 0.02
CA TYR A 276 -1.23 3.86 -1.39
C TYR A 276 0.12 3.32 -1.84
N VAL A 277 0.13 2.33 -2.72
CA VAL A 277 1.33 1.69 -3.25
C VAL A 277 1.58 2.19 -4.68
N ALA A 278 2.56 3.08 -4.83
CA ALA A 278 3.02 3.58 -6.12
C ALA A 278 4.05 2.63 -6.73
N ILE A 279 3.74 2.05 -7.89
CA ILE A 279 4.59 1.05 -8.55
C ILE A 279 5.05 1.60 -9.90
N GLY A 280 6.34 1.85 -10.06
CA GLY A 280 6.92 2.38 -11.30
C GLY A 280 6.36 3.75 -11.71
N GLN A 281 5.86 4.53 -10.76
CA GLN A 281 5.37 5.90 -10.99
C GLN A 281 6.54 6.90 -11.00
N LYS A 282 6.34 8.03 -11.70
CA LYS A 282 7.33 9.12 -11.64
C LYS A 282 7.33 9.73 -10.24
N ALA A 283 8.50 10.01 -9.67
CA ALA A 283 8.64 10.63 -8.36
C ALA A 283 7.84 11.95 -8.25
N SER A 284 7.78 12.75 -9.33
CA SER A 284 6.98 13.98 -9.36
C SER A 284 5.48 13.73 -9.21
N SER A 285 4.97 12.63 -9.78
CA SER A 285 3.55 12.26 -9.65
C SER A 285 3.23 11.82 -8.23
N VAL A 286 4.11 11.01 -7.62
CA VAL A 286 3.95 10.59 -6.21
C VAL A 286 4.03 11.79 -5.27
N ALA A 287 4.96 12.73 -5.50
CA ALA A 287 5.05 13.96 -4.72
C ALA A 287 3.76 14.81 -4.80
N GLN A 288 3.13 14.89 -5.98
CA GLN A 288 1.85 15.58 -6.14
C GLN A 288 0.72 14.88 -5.36
N ILE A 289 0.66 13.54 -5.39
CA ILE A 289 -0.32 12.76 -4.62
C ILE A 289 -0.13 12.99 -3.12
N VAL A 290 1.11 12.89 -2.62
CA VAL A 290 1.43 13.15 -1.21
C VAL A 290 1.00 14.56 -0.80
N ARG A 291 1.25 15.55 -1.65
CA ARG A 291 0.81 16.95 -1.41
C ARG A 291 -0.71 17.05 -1.34
N THR A 292 -1.44 16.45 -2.28
CA THR A 292 -2.91 16.43 -2.26
C THR A 292 -3.44 15.79 -0.98
N LEU A 293 -2.88 14.65 -0.56
CA LEU A 293 -3.26 13.99 0.70
C LEU A 293 -2.95 14.87 1.93
N GLN A 294 -1.84 15.63 1.92
CA GLN A 294 -1.49 16.57 2.98
C GLN A 294 -2.45 17.76 3.04
N GLU A 295 -2.78 18.36 1.89
CA GLU A 295 -3.70 19.50 1.79
C GLU A 295 -5.10 19.17 2.33
N HIS A 296 -5.54 17.90 2.20
CA HIS A 296 -6.83 17.42 2.71
C HIS A 296 -6.74 16.70 4.07
N ASP A 297 -5.58 16.75 4.73
CA ASP A 297 -5.35 16.12 6.04
C ASP A 297 -5.53 14.59 6.04
N ALA A 298 -5.43 13.96 4.85
CA ALA A 298 -5.59 12.52 4.68
C ALA A 298 -4.34 11.70 5.03
N MET A 299 -3.17 12.35 5.09
CA MET A 299 -1.94 11.65 5.49
C MET A 299 -2.01 11.07 6.90
N ARG A 300 -2.85 11.59 7.80
CA ARG A 300 -2.97 11.09 9.19
C ARG A 300 -3.36 9.61 9.27
N TYR A 301 -4.11 9.12 8.31
CA TYR A 301 -4.59 7.74 8.23
C TYR A 301 -4.07 7.00 6.99
N THR A 302 -3.08 7.59 6.28
CA THR A 302 -2.57 7.05 5.03
C THR A 302 -1.06 6.76 5.13
N ILE A 303 -0.65 5.60 4.63
CA ILE A 303 0.76 5.24 4.37
C ILE A 303 0.97 5.30 2.85
N VAL A 304 2.03 5.96 2.40
CA VAL A 304 2.40 5.97 0.99
C VAL A 304 3.67 5.14 0.82
N MET A 305 3.58 4.06 0.06
CA MET A 305 4.72 3.23 -0.32
C MET A 305 5.11 3.56 -1.75
N CYS A 306 6.38 3.86 -1.98
CA CYS A 306 6.86 4.30 -3.29
C CYS A 306 7.99 3.40 -3.79
N ALA A 307 7.73 2.73 -4.92
CA ALA A 307 8.73 2.16 -5.80
C ALA A 307 8.69 2.95 -7.12
N SER A 308 9.58 3.93 -7.27
CA SER A 308 9.55 4.86 -8.39
C SER A 308 9.97 4.20 -9.71
N ALA A 309 9.75 4.89 -10.82
CA ALA A 309 10.18 4.41 -12.14
C ALA A 309 11.71 4.35 -12.31
N SER A 310 12.47 5.02 -11.44
CA SER A 310 13.95 4.97 -11.40
C SER A 310 14.48 3.86 -10.49
N ASP A 311 13.63 3.26 -9.67
CA ASP A 311 14.04 2.17 -8.80
C ASP A 311 14.17 0.87 -9.58
N SER A 312 15.02 -0.02 -9.09
CA SER A 312 15.28 -1.31 -9.73
C SER A 312 14.02 -2.19 -9.84
N ALA A 313 13.98 -3.09 -10.80
CA ALA A 313 12.87 -4.02 -10.99
C ALA A 313 12.55 -4.85 -9.73
N PRO A 314 13.53 -5.33 -8.93
CA PRO A 314 13.26 -5.96 -7.64
C PRO A 314 12.43 -5.11 -6.67
N MET A 315 12.73 -3.81 -6.55
CA MET A 315 11.98 -2.90 -5.68
C MET A 315 10.53 -2.73 -6.15
N GLN A 316 10.31 -2.59 -7.46
CA GLN A 316 8.97 -2.51 -8.03
C GLN A 316 8.19 -3.84 -7.87
N TYR A 317 8.90 -4.98 -7.90
CA TYR A 317 8.30 -6.30 -7.70
C TYR A 317 7.81 -6.52 -6.27
N ILE A 318 8.61 -6.16 -5.25
CA ILE A 318 8.22 -6.40 -3.86
C ILE A 318 7.22 -5.38 -3.32
N ALA A 319 7.13 -4.18 -3.91
CA ALA A 319 6.30 -3.09 -3.40
C ALA A 319 4.85 -3.48 -3.09
N PRO A 320 4.08 -4.12 -4.00
CA PRO A 320 2.69 -4.46 -3.70
C PRO A 320 2.57 -5.51 -2.59
N TYR A 321 3.50 -6.45 -2.48
CA TYR A 321 3.52 -7.45 -1.41
C TYR A 321 3.87 -6.83 -0.05
N ALA A 322 4.82 -5.90 -0.03
CA ALA A 322 5.19 -5.15 1.16
C ALA A 322 4.03 -4.28 1.65
N GLY A 323 3.34 -3.58 0.73
CA GLY A 323 2.13 -2.82 1.05
C GLY A 323 1.00 -3.69 1.58
N CYS A 324 0.82 -4.89 0.98
CA CYS A 324 -0.15 -5.88 1.44
C CYS A 324 0.16 -6.36 2.86
N ALA A 325 1.41 -6.69 3.16
CA ALA A 325 1.84 -7.12 4.50
C ALA A 325 1.60 -6.03 5.56
N MET A 326 1.83 -4.75 5.22
CA MET A 326 1.43 -3.64 6.09
C MET A 326 -0.08 -3.58 6.31
N GLY A 327 -0.87 -3.81 5.26
CA GLY A 327 -2.33 -3.87 5.38
C GLY A 327 -2.80 -5.01 6.27
N GLU A 328 -2.20 -6.18 6.15
CA GLU A 328 -2.51 -7.33 7.00
C GLU A 328 -2.24 -7.08 8.47
N TYR A 329 -1.18 -6.33 8.82
CA TYR A 329 -0.93 -5.95 10.21
C TYR A 329 -2.13 -5.23 10.84
N PHE A 330 -2.70 -4.25 10.15
CA PHE A 330 -3.88 -3.52 10.64
C PHE A 330 -5.15 -4.38 10.57
N MET A 331 -5.32 -5.16 9.51
CA MET A 331 -6.47 -6.07 9.35
C MET A 331 -6.54 -7.11 10.47
N HIS A 332 -5.40 -7.69 10.87
CA HIS A 332 -5.32 -8.64 11.99
C HIS A 332 -5.56 -8.00 13.37
N GLN A 333 -5.47 -6.67 13.46
CA GLN A 333 -5.88 -5.92 14.66
C GLN A 333 -7.39 -5.59 14.67
N GLY A 334 -8.17 -6.10 13.72
CA GLY A 334 -9.60 -5.82 13.61
C GLY A 334 -9.92 -4.46 12.98
N ARG A 335 -8.95 -3.82 12.31
CA ARG A 335 -9.15 -2.53 11.62
C ARG A 335 -9.54 -2.76 10.16
N ASP A 336 -10.27 -1.80 9.60
CA ASP A 336 -10.56 -1.79 8.18
C ASP A 336 -9.42 -1.08 7.41
N VAL A 337 -9.01 -1.69 6.29
CA VAL A 337 -7.91 -1.20 5.46
C VAL A 337 -8.39 -1.01 4.03
N LEU A 338 -7.98 0.10 3.42
CA LEU A 338 -8.09 0.36 1.98
C LEU A 338 -6.69 0.37 1.38
N ILE A 339 -6.40 -0.57 0.47
CA ILE A 339 -5.12 -0.61 -0.23
C ILE A 339 -5.30 -0.35 -1.73
N VAL A 340 -4.52 0.59 -2.24
CA VAL A 340 -4.47 0.96 -3.67
C VAL A 340 -3.16 0.49 -4.26
N TYR A 341 -3.20 -0.22 -5.39
CA TYR A 341 -2.01 -0.64 -6.15
C TYR A 341 -1.95 0.12 -7.48
N ASP A 342 -1.14 1.17 -7.58
CA ASP A 342 -1.03 2.03 -8.78
C ASP A 342 0.37 1.92 -9.42
N ASP A 343 0.58 1.07 -10.43
CA ASP A 343 -0.37 0.14 -11.07
C ASP A 343 0.22 -1.29 -11.20
N LEU A 344 -0.67 -2.27 -11.26
CA LEU A 344 -0.29 -3.68 -11.43
C LEU A 344 0.21 -4.03 -12.85
N SER A 345 -0.07 -3.21 -13.85
CA SER A 345 0.50 -3.40 -15.19
C SER A 345 2.01 -3.21 -15.17
N LYS A 346 2.52 -2.20 -14.45
CA LYS A 346 3.97 -1.99 -14.25
C LYS A 346 4.58 -3.05 -13.37
N HIS A 347 3.87 -3.51 -12.34
CA HIS A 347 4.28 -4.66 -11.53
C HIS A 347 4.53 -5.90 -12.39
N ALA A 348 3.61 -6.22 -13.31
CA ALA A 348 3.78 -7.32 -14.25
C ALA A 348 5.01 -7.12 -15.16
N VAL A 349 5.27 -5.89 -15.63
CA VAL A 349 6.44 -5.56 -16.45
C VAL A 349 7.74 -5.77 -15.66
N ALA A 350 7.79 -5.33 -14.40
CA ALA A 350 8.96 -5.57 -13.53
C ALA A 350 9.20 -7.08 -13.32
N TYR A 351 8.14 -7.84 -13.06
CA TYR A 351 8.23 -9.30 -12.93
C TYR A 351 8.68 -10.00 -14.22
N ARG A 352 8.20 -9.53 -15.39
CA ARG A 352 8.67 -10.02 -16.69
C ARG A 352 10.15 -9.79 -16.87
N ALA A 353 10.65 -8.60 -16.55
CA ALA A 353 12.07 -8.27 -16.64
C ALA A 353 12.90 -9.21 -15.76
N LEU A 354 12.54 -9.36 -14.48
CA LEU A 354 13.23 -10.26 -13.56
C LEU A 354 13.22 -11.72 -14.03
N SER A 355 12.07 -12.19 -14.52
CA SER A 355 11.91 -13.57 -15.00
C SER A 355 12.79 -13.86 -16.22
N LEU A 356 12.87 -12.91 -17.16
CA LEU A 356 13.75 -13.04 -18.33
C LEU A 356 15.23 -13.04 -17.95
N LEU A 357 15.63 -12.16 -17.03
CA LEU A 357 17.00 -12.10 -16.51
C LEU A 357 17.39 -13.37 -15.75
N LEU A 358 16.44 -13.98 -15.00
CA LEU A 358 16.62 -15.29 -14.38
C LEU A 358 16.60 -16.46 -15.37
N GLY A 359 16.43 -16.21 -16.68
CA GLY A 359 16.43 -17.24 -17.71
C GLY A 359 15.18 -18.10 -17.75
N ARG A 360 14.05 -17.66 -17.13
CA ARG A 360 12.76 -18.37 -17.21
C ARG A 360 12.18 -18.26 -18.60
N SER A 361 11.58 -19.35 -19.08
CA SER A 361 10.98 -19.40 -20.42
C SER A 361 9.81 -18.41 -20.56
N PRO A 362 9.83 -17.51 -21.57
CA PRO A 362 8.73 -16.58 -21.78
C PRO A 362 7.50 -17.29 -22.39
N GLY A 363 6.31 -16.84 -21.94
CA GLY A 363 5.02 -17.21 -22.48
C GLY A 363 4.40 -16.10 -23.35
N ARG A 364 3.08 -15.94 -23.27
CA ARG A 364 2.32 -14.91 -24.03
C ARG A 364 2.83 -13.51 -23.68
N GLU A 365 3.07 -12.68 -24.69
CA GLU A 365 3.60 -11.30 -24.56
C GLU A 365 4.93 -11.23 -23.77
N ALA A 366 5.71 -12.30 -23.82
CA ALA A 366 6.96 -12.50 -23.08
C ALA A 366 6.80 -12.50 -21.54
N TYR A 367 5.59 -12.58 -21.00
CA TYR A 367 5.36 -12.78 -19.59
C TYR A 367 5.67 -14.24 -19.20
N PRO A 368 6.16 -14.50 -17.99
CA PRO A 368 6.33 -15.86 -17.50
C PRO A 368 4.97 -16.54 -17.29
N GLY A 369 4.94 -17.88 -17.35
CA GLY A 369 3.69 -18.65 -17.27
C GLY A 369 2.92 -18.49 -15.95
N ASP A 370 3.58 -18.07 -14.89
CA ASP A 370 3.04 -17.87 -13.55
C ASP A 370 2.56 -16.43 -13.25
N VAL A 371 2.48 -15.54 -14.26
CA VAL A 371 2.06 -14.15 -14.05
C VAL A 371 0.63 -14.03 -13.52
N PHE A 372 -0.25 -15.00 -13.80
CA PHE A 372 -1.56 -15.07 -13.18
C PHE A 372 -1.43 -15.27 -11.65
N TYR A 373 -0.58 -16.21 -11.25
CA TYR A 373 -0.31 -16.50 -9.84
C TYR A 373 0.34 -15.30 -9.11
N LEU A 374 1.16 -14.51 -9.79
CA LEU A 374 1.73 -13.28 -9.27
C LEU A 374 0.65 -12.35 -8.67
N HIS A 375 -0.40 -12.07 -9.44
CA HIS A 375 -1.47 -11.17 -8.99
C HIS A 375 -2.52 -11.87 -8.12
N SER A 376 -2.81 -13.15 -8.36
CA SER A 376 -3.82 -13.87 -7.57
C SER A 376 -3.38 -14.07 -6.12
N ARG A 377 -2.12 -14.48 -5.87
CA ARG A 377 -1.60 -14.63 -4.50
C ARG A 377 -1.50 -13.29 -3.74
N LEU A 378 -1.39 -12.16 -4.44
CA LEU A 378 -1.45 -10.83 -3.84
C LEU A 378 -2.89 -10.44 -3.50
N LEU A 379 -3.78 -10.48 -4.49
CA LEU A 379 -5.13 -9.95 -4.38
C LEU A 379 -6.05 -10.82 -3.52
N GLU A 380 -5.81 -12.14 -3.46
CA GLU A 380 -6.58 -13.04 -2.59
C GLU A 380 -6.34 -12.80 -1.08
N ARG A 381 -5.29 -12.08 -0.71
CA ARG A 381 -5.03 -11.66 0.68
C ARG A 381 -6.01 -10.57 1.14
N ALA A 382 -6.60 -9.82 0.20
CA ALA A 382 -7.68 -8.87 0.50
C ALA A 382 -8.97 -9.65 0.81
N ALA A 383 -9.51 -9.44 2.00
CA ALA A 383 -10.68 -10.16 2.50
C ALA A 383 -11.34 -9.39 3.67
N HIS A 384 -12.56 -9.80 4.01
CA HIS A 384 -13.20 -9.49 5.29
C HIS A 384 -13.02 -10.70 6.19
N LEU A 385 -12.26 -10.54 7.28
CA LEU A 385 -11.96 -11.64 8.20
C LEU A 385 -13.16 -11.96 9.08
N ALA A 386 -13.29 -13.23 9.42
CA ALA A 386 -14.28 -13.71 10.37
C ALA A 386 -14.02 -13.14 11.79
N ASP A 387 -15.07 -13.03 12.60
CA ASP A 387 -15.01 -12.42 13.94
C ASP A 387 -13.99 -13.09 14.87
N HIS A 388 -13.78 -14.41 14.72
CA HIS A 388 -12.78 -15.15 15.52
C HIS A 388 -11.33 -14.75 15.19
N LEU A 389 -11.10 -14.08 14.05
CA LEU A 389 -9.81 -13.50 13.64
C LEU A 389 -9.77 -11.97 13.81
N GLY A 390 -10.72 -11.39 14.55
CA GLY A 390 -10.77 -9.96 14.85
C GLY A 390 -11.72 -9.15 13.97
N GLY A 391 -12.30 -9.73 12.91
CA GLY A 391 -13.32 -9.08 12.07
C GLY A 391 -12.84 -7.88 11.25
N GLY A 392 -11.52 -7.70 11.10
CA GLY A 392 -10.94 -6.67 10.26
C GLY A 392 -11.10 -6.94 8.77
N SER A 393 -10.98 -5.92 7.94
CA SER A 393 -11.09 -6.06 6.49
C SER A 393 -9.95 -5.37 5.74
N MET A 394 -9.59 -5.91 4.57
CA MET A 394 -8.69 -5.24 3.63
C MET A 394 -9.37 -5.19 2.26
N THR A 395 -9.70 -3.98 1.81
CA THR A 395 -10.29 -3.70 0.50
C THR A 395 -9.20 -3.33 -0.47
N ALA A 396 -9.10 -4.01 -1.61
CA ALA A 396 -8.08 -3.75 -2.61
C ALA A 396 -8.65 -3.02 -3.82
N LEU A 397 -8.01 -1.93 -4.20
CA LEU A 397 -8.24 -1.19 -5.44
C LEU A 397 -7.00 -1.32 -6.35
N PRO A 398 -6.83 -2.45 -7.06
CA PRO A 398 -5.82 -2.55 -8.08
C PRO A 398 -6.15 -1.64 -9.26
N ILE A 399 -5.11 -0.99 -9.81
CA ILE A 399 -5.20 -0.20 -11.03
C ILE A 399 -4.48 -0.96 -12.13
N ALA A 400 -5.10 -1.03 -13.32
CA ALA A 400 -4.49 -1.57 -14.53
C ALA A 400 -4.64 -0.61 -15.71
N GLU A 401 -3.64 -0.59 -16.58
CA GLU A 401 -3.67 0.18 -17.81
C GLU A 401 -4.10 -0.68 -19.00
N THR A 402 -4.99 -0.14 -19.83
CA THR A 402 -5.29 -0.66 -21.16
C THR A 402 -4.61 0.18 -22.24
N GLN A 403 -4.55 -0.37 -23.45
CA GLN A 403 -4.12 0.34 -24.65
C GLN A 403 -5.30 0.37 -25.62
N ALA A 404 -5.75 1.57 -25.99
CA ALA A 404 -6.91 1.77 -26.89
C ALA A 404 -8.19 1.05 -26.43
N GLY A 405 -8.40 0.95 -25.11
CA GLY A 405 -9.57 0.29 -24.51
C GLY A 405 -9.58 -1.24 -24.60
N ASP A 406 -8.47 -1.88 -25.01
CA ASP A 406 -8.41 -3.33 -25.14
C ASP A 406 -8.34 -4.04 -23.78
N VAL A 407 -9.49 -4.51 -23.31
CA VAL A 407 -9.62 -5.33 -22.09
C VAL A 407 -9.26 -6.80 -22.31
N SER A 408 -9.07 -7.23 -23.57
CA SER A 408 -8.73 -8.61 -23.92
C SER A 408 -7.22 -8.89 -23.90
N ALA A 409 -6.40 -7.86 -23.67
CA ALA A 409 -4.97 -8.00 -23.45
C ALA A 409 -4.66 -8.90 -22.24
N TYR A 410 -3.47 -9.48 -22.21
CA TYR A 410 -3.15 -10.58 -21.28
C TYR A 410 -3.23 -10.17 -19.80
N ILE A 411 -2.62 -9.07 -19.40
CA ILE A 411 -2.63 -8.61 -18.00
C ILE A 411 -4.01 -8.12 -17.56
N PRO A 412 -4.74 -7.25 -18.31
CA PRO A 412 -6.12 -6.90 -18.00
C PRO A 412 -7.03 -8.09 -17.78
N THR A 413 -7.04 -9.07 -18.69
CA THR A 413 -7.87 -10.27 -18.58
C THR A 413 -7.58 -11.06 -17.31
N ASN A 414 -6.30 -11.21 -16.94
CA ASN A 414 -5.90 -11.90 -15.72
C ASN A 414 -6.44 -11.19 -14.48
N ILE A 415 -6.25 -9.87 -14.37
CA ILE A 415 -6.68 -9.10 -13.18
C ILE A 415 -8.21 -9.07 -13.08
N ILE A 416 -8.94 -8.89 -14.19
CA ILE A 416 -10.42 -8.94 -14.23
C ILE A 416 -10.93 -10.29 -13.68
N SER A 417 -10.25 -11.40 -13.98
CA SER A 417 -10.69 -12.73 -13.50
C SER A 417 -10.40 -12.97 -12.01
N ILE A 418 -9.40 -12.29 -11.45
CA ILE A 418 -9.03 -12.40 -10.03
C ILE A 418 -9.92 -11.50 -9.15
N THR A 419 -10.37 -10.36 -9.67
CA THR A 419 -11.12 -9.34 -8.92
C THR A 419 -12.62 -9.64 -8.86
N ASP A 420 -13.30 -9.04 -7.87
CA ASP A 420 -14.75 -9.18 -7.64
C ASP A 420 -15.57 -8.19 -8.48
N GLY A 421 -14.94 -7.45 -9.36
CA GLY A 421 -15.54 -6.49 -10.27
C GLY A 421 -14.52 -5.56 -10.87
N GLN A 422 -14.98 -4.71 -11.78
CA GLN A 422 -14.14 -3.68 -12.41
C GLN A 422 -14.90 -2.39 -12.68
N ILE A 423 -14.24 -1.27 -12.43
CA ILE A 423 -14.64 0.08 -12.85
C ILE A 423 -13.87 0.39 -14.13
N PHE A 424 -14.56 0.32 -15.27
CA PHE A 424 -13.96 0.60 -16.58
C PHE A 424 -14.08 2.09 -16.92
N LEU A 425 -12.94 2.74 -17.18
CA LEU A 425 -12.86 4.14 -17.58
C LEU A 425 -12.60 4.25 -19.09
N GLU A 426 -13.49 4.94 -19.77
CA GLU A 426 -13.47 5.09 -21.20
C GLU A 426 -12.88 6.45 -21.62
N SER A 427 -11.90 6.43 -22.54
CA SER A 427 -11.22 7.63 -23.02
C SER A 427 -12.16 8.60 -23.72
N SER A 428 -13.10 8.10 -24.52
CA SER A 428 -14.10 8.92 -25.23
C SER A 428 -14.95 9.74 -24.27
N LEU A 429 -15.42 9.16 -23.17
CA LEU A 429 -16.17 9.84 -22.11
C LEU A 429 -15.30 10.88 -21.39
N PHE A 430 -14.05 10.54 -21.11
CA PHE A 430 -13.13 11.45 -20.44
C PHE A 430 -12.87 12.72 -21.27
N PHE A 431 -12.62 12.57 -22.56
CA PHE A 431 -12.40 13.69 -23.48
C PHE A 431 -13.68 14.47 -23.78
N ALA A 432 -14.86 13.83 -23.71
CA ALA A 432 -16.16 14.51 -23.76
C ALA A 432 -16.48 15.29 -22.46
N GLY A 433 -15.56 15.27 -21.48
CA GLY A 433 -15.71 15.99 -20.20
C GLY A 433 -16.58 15.28 -19.16
N GLN A 434 -16.93 14.00 -19.37
CA GLN A 434 -17.56 13.17 -18.35
C GLN A 434 -16.50 12.68 -17.36
N ARG A 435 -16.53 13.17 -16.13
CA ARG A 435 -15.56 12.83 -15.07
C ARG A 435 -16.30 12.59 -13.77
N PRO A 436 -16.18 11.39 -13.16
CA PRO A 436 -15.42 10.23 -13.64
C PRO A 436 -15.97 9.63 -14.94
N ALA A 437 -15.07 9.10 -15.78
CA ALA A 437 -15.39 8.59 -17.12
C ALA A 437 -15.84 7.11 -17.09
N VAL A 438 -16.69 6.74 -16.14
CA VAL A 438 -17.14 5.37 -15.91
C VAL A 438 -18.06 4.90 -17.03
N ASN A 439 -17.69 3.80 -17.69
CA ASN A 439 -18.55 3.15 -18.66
C ASN A 439 -19.55 2.22 -17.95
N VAL A 440 -20.81 2.61 -17.91
CA VAL A 440 -21.89 1.89 -17.19
C VAL A 440 -22.14 0.48 -17.76
N GLY A 441 -21.84 0.25 -19.04
CA GLY A 441 -22.04 -1.04 -19.72
C GLY A 441 -20.94 -2.06 -19.44
N LEU A 442 -19.70 -1.61 -19.23
CA LEU A 442 -18.53 -2.48 -19.02
C LEU A 442 -18.11 -2.58 -17.55
N ALA A 443 -18.52 -1.62 -16.71
CA ALA A 443 -18.28 -1.68 -15.27
C ALA A 443 -19.21 -2.68 -14.59
N VAL A 444 -18.66 -3.47 -13.66
CA VAL A 444 -19.38 -4.54 -12.96
C VAL A 444 -18.91 -4.59 -11.51
N SER A 445 -19.83 -4.69 -10.56
CA SER A 445 -19.56 -5.10 -9.19
C SER A 445 -20.30 -6.42 -8.92
N ARG A 446 -19.57 -7.47 -8.53
CA ARG A 446 -20.16 -8.79 -8.20
C ARG A 446 -20.80 -8.79 -6.82
N VAL A 447 -20.37 -7.92 -5.92
CA VAL A 447 -20.97 -7.74 -4.60
C VAL A 447 -22.27 -6.93 -4.71
N GLY A 448 -22.26 -5.88 -5.51
CA GLY A 448 -23.44 -5.09 -5.84
C GLY A 448 -24.14 -4.52 -4.60
N GLY A 449 -25.48 -4.53 -4.60
CA GLY A 449 -26.30 -3.94 -3.55
C GLY A 449 -26.15 -4.56 -2.15
N ALA A 450 -25.39 -5.65 -1.97
CA ALA A 450 -25.06 -6.17 -0.64
C ALA A 450 -24.11 -5.21 0.11
N ALA A 451 -23.23 -4.51 -0.63
CA ALA A 451 -22.32 -3.52 -0.10
C ALA A 451 -22.89 -2.08 -0.06
N GLN A 452 -24.19 -1.90 -0.22
CA GLN A 452 -24.83 -0.60 -0.09
C GLN A 452 -25.61 -0.48 1.22
N THR A 453 -25.63 0.73 1.79
CA THR A 453 -26.58 1.05 2.86
C THR A 453 -28.02 0.96 2.35
N LYS A 454 -28.98 0.76 3.24
CA LYS A 454 -30.41 0.72 2.85
C LYS A 454 -30.85 2.02 2.20
N ALA A 455 -30.29 3.16 2.64
CA ALA A 455 -30.57 4.48 2.08
C ALA A 455 -30.07 4.56 0.62
N MET A 456 -28.81 4.20 0.36
CA MET A 456 -28.23 4.23 -0.97
C MET A 456 -28.96 3.26 -1.91
N LYS A 457 -29.21 2.03 -1.47
CA LYS A 457 -29.91 1.01 -2.27
C LYS A 457 -31.30 1.47 -2.69
N LYS A 458 -32.03 2.16 -1.80
CA LYS A 458 -33.35 2.72 -2.09
C LYS A 458 -33.26 3.91 -3.04
N ALA A 459 -32.30 4.82 -2.81
CA ALA A 459 -32.13 6.02 -3.62
C ALA A 459 -31.61 5.73 -5.03
N ALA A 460 -30.74 4.72 -5.21
CA ALA A 460 -30.06 4.43 -6.49
C ALA A 460 -30.81 3.44 -7.39
N GLY A 461 -31.94 2.88 -6.95
CA GLY A 461 -32.54 1.67 -7.55
C GLY A 461 -32.82 1.70 -9.05
N ALA A 462 -33.07 2.85 -9.67
CA ALA A 462 -33.41 2.96 -11.09
C ALA A 462 -32.28 3.57 -11.96
N ILE A 463 -31.28 4.24 -11.36
CA ILE A 463 -30.31 5.07 -12.11
C ILE A 463 -29.56 4.30 -13.20
N ARG A 464 -29.17 3.06 -12.92
CA ARG A 464 -28.44 2.22 -13.90
C ARG A 464 -29.28 1.88 -15.11
N LEU A 465 -30.57 1.59 -14.89
CA LEU A 465 -31.51 1.29 -15.97
C LEU A 465 -31.79 2.54 -16.82
N ASP A 466 -32.02 3.68 -16.18
CA ASP A 466 -32.29 4.95 -16.87
C ASP A 466 -31.11 5.38 -17.74
N LEU A 467 -29.88 5.22 -17.24
CA LEU A 467 -28.65 5.51 -18.01
C LEU A 467 -28.41 4.52 -19.14
N ALA A 468 -28.74 3.24 -18.97
CA ALA A 468 -28.64 2.24 -20.03
C ALA A 468 -29.63 2.58 -21.18
N GLN A 469 -30.89 2.91 -20.83
CA GLN A 469 -31.89 3.36 -21.80
C GLN A 469 -31.48 4.66 -22.51
N TYR A 470 -30.90 5.61 -21.79
CA TYR A 470 -30.37 6.83 -22.39
C TYR A 470 -29.31 6.53 -23.44
N ARG A 471 -28.33 5.67 -23.12
CA ARG A 471 -27.27 5.30 -24.06
C ARG A 471 -27.78 4.60 -25.31
N GLU A 472 -28.74 3.71 -25.18
CA GLU A 472 -29.39 3.08 -26.35
C GLU A 472 -30.03 4.13 -27.24
N MET A 473 -30.75 5.09 -26.66
CA MET A 473 -31.37 6.17 -27.42
C MET A 473 -30.35 7.12 -28.05
N GLU A 474 -29.22 7.40 -27.37
CA GLU A 474 -28.14 8.25 -27.88
C GLU A 474 -27.52 7.66 -29.16
N VAL A 475 -27.34 6.34 -29.22
CA VAL A 475 -26.87 5.64 -30.45
C VAL A 475 -27.88 5.78 -31.57
N PHE A 476 -29.18 5.65 -31.28
CA PHE A 476 -30.23 5.82 -32.31
C PHE A 476 -30.29 7.24 -32.88
N MET A 477 -29.98 8.26 -32.05
CA MET A 477 -29.95 9.65 -32.50
C MET A 477 -28.94 9.92 -33.64
N GLN A 478 -27.84 9.18 -33.66
CA GLN A 478 -26.81 9.34 -34.71
C GLN A 478 -27.36 8.95 -36.11
N PHE A 479 -28.47 8.21 -36.17
CA PHE A 479 -29.05 7.67 -37.39
C PHE A 479 -30.44 8.23 -37.72
N SER A 480 -31.11 8.99 -36.82
CA SER A 480 -32.47 9.48 -37.00
C SER A 480 -32.57 10.99 -36.76
N SER A 481 -33.11 11.73 -37.71
CA SER A 481 -33.27 13.20 -37.63
C SER A 481 -34.63 13.64 -37.02
N ASP A 482 -35.65 12.79 -37.03
CA ASP A 482 -36.99 13.11 -36.51
C ASP A 482 -37.31 12.33 -35.24
N LEU A 483 -37.32 13.03 -34.12
CA LEU A 483 -37.66 12.48 -32.80
C LEU A 483 -39.01 13.04 -32.34
N ASP A 484 -39.84 12.16 -31.80
CA ASP A 484 -41.07 12.57 -31.12
C ASP A 484 -40.73 13.27 -29.77
N ASP A 485 -41.68 14.06 -29.24
CA ASP A 485 -41.49 14.88 -28.06
C ASP A 485 -41.29 14.04 -26.78
N ALA A 486 -41.77 12.78 -26.75
CA ALA A 486 -41.52 11.87 -25.63
C ALA A 486 -40.07 11.42 -25.59
N THR A 487 -39.50 11.08 -26.75
CA THR A 487 -38.09 10.70 -26.88
C THR A 487 -37.16 11.88 -26.58
N LYS A 488 -37.47 13.10 -27.05
CA LYS A 488 -36.73 14.31 -26.68
C LYS A 488 -36.69 14.55 -25.18
N ARG A 489 -37.81 14.39 -24.48
CA ARG A 489 -37.87 14.53 -23.01
C ARG A 489 -37.02 13.47 -22.29
N ARG A 490 -37.05 12.21 -22.74
CA ARG A 490 -36.23 11.14 -22.17
C ARG A 490 -34.74 11.40 -22.39
N LEU A 491 -34.37 11.90 -23.57
CA LEU A 491 -32.99 12.28 -23.88
C LEU A 491 -32.52 13.44 -22.99
N ALA A 492 -33.33 14.49 -22.84
CA ALA A 492 -33.00 15.61 -21.96
C ALA A 492 -32.83 15.15 -20.50
N TYR A 493 -33.70 14.24 -20.04
CA TYR A 493 -33.56 13.62 -18.72
C TYR A 493 -32.25 12.84 -18.56
N GLY A 494 -31.93 11.96 -19.52
CA GLY A 494 -30.68 11.19 -19.47
C GLY A 494 -29.43 12.07 -19.56
N GLN A 495 -29.44 13.13 -20.38
CA GLN A 495 -28.39 14.15 -20.43
C GLN A 495 -28.26 14.85 -19.06
N GLY A 496 -29.37 15.18 -18.41
CA GLY A 496 -29.40 15.75 -17.05
C GLY A 496 -28.74 14.80 -16.04
N LEU A 497 -29.04 13.50 -16.08
CA LEU A 497 -28.39 12.49 -15.25
C LEU A 497 -26.87 12.43 -15.50
N MET A 498 -26.45 12.44 -16.76
CA MET A 498 -25.02 12.46 -17.11
C MET A 498 -24.32 13.71 -16.57
N GLN A 499 -24.98 14.88 -16.59
CA GLN A 499 -24.42 16.10 -15.99
C GLN A 499 -24.34 16.01 -14.45
N LEU A 500 -25.32 15.37 -13.80
CA LEU A 500 -25.31 15.15 -12.35
C LEU A 500 -24.19 14.24 -11.88
N LEU A 501 -23.83 13.23 -12.69
CA LEU A 501 -22.76 12.31 -12.40
C LEU A 501 -21.35 12.90 -12.62
N ARG A 502 -21.26 14.13 -13.15
CA ARG A 502 -19.98 14.85 -13.22
C ARG A 502 -19.62 15.38 -11.85
N GLN A 503 -18.46 14.99 -11.39
CA GLN A 503 -17.94 15.38 -10.09
C GLN A 503 -16.51 15.93 -10.24
N GLU A 504 -16.21 16.99 -9.51
CA GLU A 504 -14.88 17.57 -9.47
C GLU A 504 -13.96 16.70 -8.63
N GLN A 505 -12.70 16.63 -9.02
CA GLN A 505 -11.69 15.89 -8.27
C GLN A 505 -11.47 16.50 -6.87
N SER A 506 -11.18 15.67 -5.90
CA SER A 506 -10.95 16.02 -4.48
C SER A 506 -12.17 16.64 -3.77
N HIS A 507 -13.36 16.38 -4.30
CA HIS A 507 -14.63 16.76 -3.69
C HIS A 507 -15.58 15.56 -3.57
N PRO A 508 -15.26 14.55 -2.72
CA PRO A 508 -16.13 13.41 -2.49
C PRO A 508 -17.43 13.88 -1.82
N TYR A 509 -18.55 13.28 -2.22
CA TYR A 509 -19.86 13.50 -1.58
C TYR A 509 -20.04 12.59 -0.38
N SER A 510 -20.61 13.13 0.69
CA SER A 510 -21.09 12.33 1.83
C SER A 510 -22.27 11.44 1.44
N GLN A 511 -22.63 10.48 2.29
CA GLN A 511 -23.74 9.56 2.02
C GLN A 511 -25.08 10.30 1.86
N HIS A 512 -25.39 11.26 2.75
CA HIS A 512 -26.65 12.02 2.66
C HIS A 512 -26.70 12.90 1.40
N GLU A 513 -25.58 13.53 0.98
CA GLU A 513 -25.51 14.30 -0.26
C GLU A 513 -25.82 13.45 -1.49
N GLN A 514 -25.21 12.26 -1.57
CA GLN A 514 -25.47 11.32 -2.66
C GLN A 514 -26.94 10.88 -2.68
N VAL A 515 -27.53 10.55 -1.52
CA VAL A 515 -28.94 10.19 -1.39
C VAL A 515 -29.86 11.34 -1.83
N PHE A 516 -29.57 12.58 -1.42
CA PHE A 516 -30.36 13.74 -1.81
C PHE A 516 -30.33 13.99 -3.32
N LEU A 517 -29.15 13.86 -3.93
CA LEU A 517 -28.98 13.98 -5.38
C LEU A 517 -29.78 12.92 -6.13
N LEU A 518 -29.67 11.66 -5.72
CA LEU A 518 -30.33 10.53 -6.37
C LEU A 518 -31.85 10.59 -6.24
N VAL A 519 -32.35 10.83 -5.03
CA VAL A 519 -33.82 10.97 -4.80
C VAL A 519 -34.36 12.12 -5.62
N SER A 520 -33.69 13.26 -5.68
CA SER A 520 -34.13 14.42 -6.47
C SER A 520 -34.07 14.16 -7.97
N ALA A 521 -33.01 13.52 -8.46
CA ALA A 521 -32.86 13.22 -9.89
C ALA A 521 -33.90 12.21 -10.39
N LEU A 522 -34.05 11.08 -9.68
CA LEU A 522 -35.01 10.04 -10.01
C LEU A 522 -36.45 10.49 -9.77
N GLY A 523 -36.68 11.48 -8.87
CA GLY A 523 -37.93 12.18 -8.69
C GLY A 523 -38.22 13.27 -9.75
N HIS A 524 -37.40 13.33 -10.83
CA HIS A 524 -37.55 14.27 -11.96
C HIS A 524 -37.51 15.75 -11.58
N VAL A 525 -36.90 16.12 -10.47
CA VAL A 525 -36.81 17.50 -9.98
C VAL A 525 -36.13 18.44 -10.97
N PHE A 526 -35.12 17.92 -11.69
CA PHE A 526 -34.31 18.69 -12.65
C PHE A 526 -34.87 18.67 -14.10
N GLN A 527 -36.00 18.01 -14.35
CA GLN A 527 -36.52 17.76 -15.70
C GLN A 527 -36.84 19.05 -16.48
N ALA A 528 -37.20 20.12 -15.76
CA ALA A 528 -37.52 21.42 -16.35
C ALA A 528 -36.28 22.26 -16.69
N LEU A 529 -35.11 21.86 -16.21
CA LEU A 529 -33.85 22.60 -16.39
C LEU A 529 -33.13 22.16 -17.67
N PRO A 530 -32.47 23.08 -18.38
CA PRO A 530 -31.50 22.71 -19.41
C PRO A 530 -30.40 21.83 -18.82
N PRO A 531 -29.97 20.76 -19.53
CA PRO A 531 -28.96 19.82 -19.00
C PRO A 531 -27.70 20.52 -18.48
N ALA A 532 -27.21 21.57 -19.15
CA ALA A 532 -26.02 22.31 -18.75
C ALA A 532 -26.14 23.00 -17.36
N GLN A 533 -27.36 23.29 -16.91
CA GLN A 533 -27.61 23.95 -15.62
C GLN A 533 -27.82 22.96 -14.48
N VAL A 534 -28.00 21.67 -14.75
CA VAL A 534 -28.34 20.64 -13.74
C VAL A 534 -27.27 20.55 -12.65
N SER A 535 -25.98 20.44 -13.01
CA SER A 535 -24.89 20.32 -12.05
C SER A 535 -24.81 21.52 -11.10
N GLY A 536 -24.91 22.75 -11.62
CA GLY A 536 -24.92 23.97 -10.79
C GLY A 536 -26.14 24.07 -9.90
N ALA A 537 -27.33 23.70 -10.41
CA ALA A 537 -28.57 23.69 -9.64
C ALA A 537 -28.52 22.64 -8.51
N ALA A 538 -27.98 21.47 -8.79
CA ALA A 538 -27.85 20.38 -7.84
C ALA A 538 -26.93 20.75 -6.66
N ARG A 539 -25.79 21.39 -6.91
CA ARG A 539 -24.89 21.87 -5.83
C ARG A 539 -25.55 22.92 -4.94
N GLN A 540 -26.25 23.90 -5.54
CA GLN A 540 -26.97 24.92 -4.77
C GLN A 540 -28.11 24.31 -3.95
N MET A 541 -28.82 23.33 -4.54
CA MET A 541 -29.86 22.58 -3.88
C MET A 541 -29.33 21.81 -2.66
N LEU A 542 -28.21 21.09 -2.82
CA LEU A 542 -27.57 20.37 -1.71
C LEU A 542 -27.33 21.29 -0.53
N SER A 543 -26.63 22.41 -0.72
CA SER A 543 -26.32 23.35 0.36
C SER A 543 -27.58 23.97 1.01
N ALA A 544 -28.70 24.02 0.31
CA ALA A 544 -29.98 24.46 0.89
C ALA A 544 -30.65 23.35 1.68
N LEU A 545 -30.67 22.11 1.15
CA LEU A 545 -31.26 20.95 1.81
C LEU A 545 -30.52 20.54 3.07
N GLU A 546 -29.20 20.59 3.08
CA GLU A 546 -28.36 20.31 4.27
C GLU A 546 -28.77 21.22 5.45
N ARG A 547 -28.97 22.50 5.19
CA ARG A 547 -29.42 23.45 6.21
C ARG A 547 -30.87 23.19 6.67
N GLN A 548 -31.75 22.82 5.74
CA GLN A 548 -33.18 22.61 6.05
C GLN A 548 -33.44 21.25 6.71
N LEU A 549 -32.70 20.23 6.34
CA LEU A 549 -32.90 18.84 6.72
C LEU A 549 -31.70 18.27 7.54
N ALA A 550 -31.01 19.12 8.30
CA ALA A 550 -29.83 18.72 9.09
C ALA A 550 -30.06 17.49 10.00
N PRO A 551 -31.23 17.31 10.68
CA PRO A 551 -31.47 16.08 11.44
C PRO A 551 -31.58 14.83 10.57
N LEU A 552 -32.07 14.97 9.32
CA LEU A 552 -32.17 13.88 8.37
C LEU A 552 -30.78 13.51 7.83
N CYS A 553 -29.91 14.50 7.55
CA CYS A 553 -28.53 14.27 7.16
C CYS A 553 -27.79 13.42 8.21
N ALA A 554 -27.79 13.85 9.48
CA ALA A 554 -27.16 13.12 10.57
C ALA A 554 -27.72 11.69 10.76
N ARG A 555 -29.02 11.48 10.53
CA ARG A 555 -29.63 10.15 10.60
C ARG A 555 -29.22 9.25 9.44
N ILE A 556 -29.17 9.76 8.22
CA ILE A 556 -28.73 8.99 7.04
C ILE A 556 -27.28 8.55 7.24
N ASP A 557 -26.39 9.47 7.62
CA ASP A 557 -24.96 9.17 7.80
C ASP A 557 -24.70 8.20 8.95
N SER A 558 -25.47 8.28 10.04
CA SER A 558 -25.24 7.41 11.21
C SER A 558 -25.92 6.05 11.10
N THR A 559 -27.09 5.95 10.44
CA THR A 559 -27.90 4.72 10.42
C THR A 559 -27.95 4.04 9.06
N GLY A 560 -27.61 4.76 7.98
CA GLY A 560 -27.75 4.27 6.61
C GLY A 560 -29.20 3.93 6.21
N GLN A 561 -30.22 4.52 6.88
CA GLN A 561 -31.62 4.22 6.64
C GLN A 561 -32.34 5.41 5.99
N LEU A 562 -33.30 5.09 5.11
CA LEU A 562 -34.14 6.06 4.41
C LEU A 562 -35.60 5.54 4.36
N THR A 563 -36.52 6.27 4.95
CA THR A 563 -37.97 5.94 4.91
C THR A 563 -38.65 6.52 3.67
N ASP A 564 -39.90 6.13 3.39
CA ASP A 564 -40.67 6.75 2.31
C ASP A 564 -41.04 8.21 2.63
N GLU A 565 -41.27 8.50 3.91
CA GLU A 565 -41.51 9.86 4.40
C GLU A 565 -40.27 10.76 4.18
N ASP A 566 -39.08 10.24 4.41
CA ASP A 566 -37.84 10.95 4.15
C ASP A 566 -37.68 11.28 2.67
N CYS A 567 -37.94 10.31 1.79
CA CYS A 567 -37.94 10.54 0.34
C CYS A 567 -38.92 11.65 -0.05
N ALA A 568 -40.13 11.64 0.52
CA ALA A 568 -41.11 12.67 0.24
C ALA A 568 -40.66 14.05 0.75
N GLN A 569 -40.06 14.13 1.94
CA GLN A 569 -39.50 15.38 2.47
C GLN A 569 -38.38 15.93 1.59
N ILE A 570 -37.45 15.07 1.15
CA ILE A 570 -36.34 15.46 0.25
C ILE A 570 -36.92 15.99 -1.07
N LEU A 571 -37.87 15.26 -1.68
CA LEU A 571 -38.48 15.66 -2.96
C LEU A 571 -39.24 16.98 -2.85
N ASP A 572 -40.00 17.17 -1.79
CA ASP A 572 -40.76 18.40 -1.54
C ASP A 572 -39.82 19.60 -1.36
N ALA A 573 -38.77 19.45 -0.57
CA ALA A 573 -37.80 20.50 -0.35
C ALA A 573 -37.03 20.83 -1.65
N ALA A 574 -36.60 19.81 -2.40
CA ALA A 574 -35.90 19.96 -3.68
C ALA A 574 -36.80 20.66 -4.73
N LYS A 575 -38.07 20.26 -4.86
CA LYS A 575 -39.03 20.90 -5.79
C LYS A 575 -39.26 22.37 -5.45
N ARG A 576 -39.46 22.69 -4.15
CA ARG A 576 -39.59 24.09 -3.70
C ARG A 576 -38.36 24.93 -4.03
N PHE A 577 -37.17 24.37 -3.80
CA PHE A 577 -35.94 25.08 -4.10
C PHE A 577 -35.79 25.37 -5.61
N ILE A 578 -36.05 24.39 -6.47
CA ILE A 578 -35.96 24.57 -7.93
C ILE A 578 -37.03 25.54 -8.43
N ALA A 579 -38.25 25.49 -7.89
CA ALA A 579 -39.36 26.40 -8.26
C ALA A 579 -39.09 27.86 -7.84
N GLN A 580 -38.36 28.10 -6.76
CA GLN A 580 -37.98 29.43 -6.27
C GLN A 580 -36.73 30.01 -6.93
N ARG A 581 -36.05 29.22 -7.75
CA ARG A 581 -34.83 29.67 -8.46
C ARG A 581 -35.23 30.73 -9.49
N PRO A 582 -34.69 31.95 -9.41
CA PRO A 582 -34.94 32.93 -10.47
C PRO A 582 -34.44 32.34 -11.77
N ASP A 583 -35.29 32.34 -12.80
CA ASP A 583 -34.91 32.02 -14.17
C ASP A 583 -33.68 32.92 -14.51
N SER A 584 -32.51 32.34 -14.52
CA SER A 584 -31.36 32.98 -15.13
C SER A 584 -31.61 32.92 -16.64
N GLY A 585 -32.51 33.78 -17.09
CA GLY A 585 -32.79 34.06 -18.48
C GLY A 585 -31.47 34.39 -19.15
N GLY A 586 -31.24 33.78 -20.32
CA GLY A 586 -30.02 33.84 -21.07
C GLY A 586 -29.44 35.24 -21.17
N GLU A 587 -28.17 35.30 -20.87
CA GLU A 587 -27.27 36.22 -21.53
C GLU A 587 -26.47 35.42 -22.55
N HIS A 588 -26.47 35.95 -23.73
CA HIS A 588 -26.01 35.45 -25.04
C HIS A 588 -24.58 34.91 -25.10
#